data_0617962579c7cab8ae9fabc83e89771c
#
_entry.id   0617962579c7cab8ae9fabc83e89771c
#
_cell.length_a   1.000
_cell.length_b   1.000
_cell.length_c   1.000
_cell.angle_alpha   90.00
_cell.angle_beta   90.00
_cell.angle_gamma   90.00
#
_symmetry.space_group_name_H-M   'P 1'
#
loop_
_entity.id
_entity.type
_entity.pdbx_description
1 polymer ?
#
loop_
_entity_poly.entity_id
_entity_poly.type
_entity_poly.pdbx_seq_one_letter_code
_entity_poly.pdbx_strand_id
1 'polypeptide(L)'
;MKRTILFSAALVATAYALACTNFIVGKKASVDGSVICTYNADSYGAFMNLAHYPAARHQKGDMRKIYEWDTNKYLGEIPEAAETYNVVGNINEWQVTIGETTYGGREEMVDSTGLIDYGSLIYIGLQRSKTAREAIGIMTSLVEQYGYYSEGETFTICDPNEAWILEMQGCGPDRKKSKERVVWVARRIPDEAICGHANQSRIGRFPLKDKENVLYSKNVIKYARTMGWFEGKNEDFSWKLAYAFPDFGGRRICDARVWSFFNHHVKGMDRYLPWALGKDKDAEDMPLWVVPEKKLSVADVMADMRDHYEGTPLAIDSTDIGGGIWQMPYRPTPLYYKVDGKKYFNERPISTQQTSWSFVSQMRSWLPRQMGGCFWFGNDDGNMVAYTPVYCSMTERPECYNTPGADDLNFSTKNAYWVENWVSNMVYPRYRMLFPSLQQVRDSLQQAYFAQQPVIEAKAKEMQPAEMQRFLNDYSVQQAQQMLERWRQLAFYLVVKYNDMTVRPEENGHFARSKYGRGATVKRPGFPTPYAREIIRQTGDRYAVPE
;
A
#
# COMPACT_ATOMS: atom_id res chain seq x y z
N MET A 1 34.57 3.08 -48.63
CA MET A 1 33.18 3.03 -48.12
C MET A 1 33.23 2.64 -46.65
N LYS A 2 33.19 3.61 -45.75
CA LYS A 2 33.15 3.37 -44.30
C LYS A 2 31.67 3.30 -43.87
N ARG A 3 31.21 2.14 -43.40
CA ARG A 3 29.89 1.98 -42.79
C ARG A 3 29.95 2.47 -41.36
N THR A 4 29.33 3.60 -41.10
CA THR A 4 29.06 4.12 -39.75
C THR A 4 27.90 3.31 -39.16
N ILE A 5 28.18 2.51 -38.15
CA ILE A 5 27.15 1.81 -37.35
C ILE A 5 26.68 2.83 -36.32
N LEU A 6 25.47 3.33 -36.48
CA LEU A 6 24.76 4.08 -35.42
C LEU A 6 24.31 3.07 -34.33
N PHE A 7 24.93 3.12 -33.18
CA PHE A 7 24.37 2.54 -31.96
C PHE A 7 23.22 3.42 -31.48
N SER A 8 22.00 3.00 -31.71
CA SER A 8 20.85 3.54 -31.01
C SER A 8 20.94 3.07 -29.56
N ALA A 9 21.33 3.95 -28.64
CA ALA A 9 21.17 3.75 -27.23
C ALA A 9 19.64 3.79 -26.95
N ALA A 10 19.03 2.63 -26.84
CA ALA A 10 17.71 2.54 -26.22
C ALA A 10 17.86 3.01 -24.78
N LEU A 11 17.31 4.19 -24.46
CA LEU A 11 17.00 4.55 -23.08
C LEU A 11 16.02 3.51 -22.58
N VAL A 12 16.50 2.56 -21.80
CA VAL A 12 15.64 1.76 -20.93
C VAL A 12 15.17 2.74 -19.87
N ALA A 13 14.00 3.33 -20.07
CA ALA A 13 13.24 3.93 -19.00
C ALA A 13 12.98 2.78 -18.01
N THR A 14 13.74 2.75 -16.92
CA THR A 14 13.37 1.95 -15.75
C THR A 14 12.06 2.52 -15.28
N ALA A 15 10.95 1.88 -15.69
CA ALA A 15 9.67 2.10 -15.04
C ALA A 15 9.93 1.90 -13.54
N TYR A 16 9.69 2.93 -12.76
CA TYR A 16 9.63 2.83 -11.31
C TYR A 16 8.43 1.93 -11.05
N ALA A 17 8.67 0.64 -10.86
CA ALA A 17 7.64 -0.30 -10.50
C ALA A 17 7.08 0.17 -9.15
N LEU A 18 5.96 0.86 -9.17
CA LEU A 18 5.12 1.11 -8.01
C LEU A 18 4.80 -0.26 -7.44
N ALA A 19 5.14 -0.47 -6.23
CA ALA A 19 5.15 -1.80 -5.68
C ALA A 19 4.36 -1.84 -4.38
N CYS A 20 3.05 -1.91 -4.48
CA CYS A 20 2.02 -1.74 -3.46
C CYS A 20 1.62 -3.05 -2.76
N THR A 21 0.87 -2.97 -1.65
CA THR A 21 0.31 -4.11 -0.93
C THR A 21 -1.11 -3.81 -0.50
N ASN A 22 -2.06 -4.71 -0.78
CA ASN A 22 -3.45 -4.61 -0.38
C ASN A 22 -3.91 -5.88 0.33
N PHE A 23 -4.67 -5.73 1.42
CA PHE A 23 -5.39 -6.80 2.10
C PHE A 23 -6.88 -6.50 2.19
N ILE A 24 -7.69 -7.53 2.23
CA ILE A 24 -9.15 -7.49 2.32
C ILE A 24 -9.58 -8.41 3.44
N VAL A 25 -10.50 -7.94 4.27
CA VAL A 25 -11.20 -8.75 5.28
C VAL A 25 -12.69 -8.64 5.02
N GLY A 26 -13.33 -9.77 4.69
CA GLY A 26 -14.76 -9.84 4.48
C GLY A 26 -15.55 -9.57 5.77
N LYS A 27 -16.80 -9.11 5.65
CA LYS A 27 -17.60 -8.68 6.80
C LYS A 27 -17.87 -9.75 7.86
N LYS A 28 -17.83 -11.04 7.52
CA LYS A 28 -17.95 -12.14 8.47
C LYS A 28 -16.60 -12.59 9.04
N ALA A 29 -15.50 -12.19 8.40
CA ALA A 29 -14.14 -12.41 8.87
C ALA A 29 -13.66 -11.30 9.81
N SER A 30 -14.34 -10.15 9.90
CA SER A 30 -14.06 -9.08 10.85
C SER A 30 -14.81 -9.25 12.17
N VAL A 31 -14.27 -8.69 13.27
CA VAL A 31 -14.83 -8.83 14.62
C VAL A 31 -16.15 -8.08 14.80
N ASP A 32 -16.32 -6.95 14.09
CA ASP A 32 -17.47 -6.06 14.23
C ASP A 32 -18.46 -6.16 13.04
N GLY A 33 -18.15 -6.94 12.02
CA GLY A 33 -18.97 -7.08 10.82
C GLY A 33 -18.67 -6.05 9.72
N SER A 34 -17.66 -5.21 9.90
CA SER A 34 -17.20 -4.29 8.84
C SER A 34 -16.50 -5.03 7.70
N VAL A 35 -16.55 -4.49 6.50
CA VAL A 35 -15.59 -4.81 5.45
C VAL A 35 -14.36 -3.95 5.69
N ILE A 36 -13.16 -4.56 5.66
CA ILE A 36 -11.90 -3.85 5.84
C ILE A 36 -11.04 -4.07 4.60
N CYS A 37 -10.43 -3.02 4.09
CA CYS A 37 -9.38 -3.13 3.09
C CYS A 37 -8.24 -2.15 3.35
N THR A 38 -7.06 -2.48 2.82
CA THR A 38 -5.83 -1.74 3.10
C THR A 38 -5.11 -1.37 1.82
N TYR A 39 -4.14 -0.47 1.96
CA TYR A 39 -3.20 -0.14 0.91
C TYR A 39 -1.90 0.42 1.52
N ASN A 40 -0.77 -0.15 1.15
CA ASN A 40 0.53 0.51 1.21
C ASN A 40 0.87 0.94 -0.21
N ALA A 41 0.94 2.24 -0.46
CA ALA A 41 1.33 2.81 -1.73
C ALA A 41 2.84 3.02 -1.73
N ASP A 42 3.54 2.10 -2.38
CA ASP A 42 5.00 2.06 -2.35
C ASP A 42 5.58 2.72 -3.60
N SER A 43 6.12 3.92 -3.42
CA SER A 43 6.74 4.70 -4.48
C SER A 43 7.91 5.50 -3.90
N TYR A 44 9.11 5.21 -4.35
CA TYR A 44 10.32 5.85 -3.82
C TYR A 44 10.32 7.37 -3.96
N GLY A 45 10.40 8.07 -2.82
CA GLY A 45 10.50 9.52 -2.76
C GLY A 45 9.23 10.26 -3.21
N ALA A 46 8.10 9.57 -3.37
CA ALA A 46 6.86 10.23 -3.74
C ALA A 46 6.25 10.93 -2.51
N PHE A 47 6.11 12.23 -2.62
CA PHE A 47 5.36 13.05 -1.69
C PHE A 47 3.86 12.87 -1.92
N MET A 48 3.09 12.74 -0.83
CA MET A 48 1.64 12.67 -0.93
C MET A 48 0.94 13.46 0.16
N ASN A 49 0.00 14.28 -0.27
CA ASN A 49 -1.05 14.84 0.57
C ASN A 49 -2.28 13.92 0.57
N LEU A 50 -3.14 14.03 1.58
CA LEU A 50 -4.43 13.36 1.56
C LEU A 50 -5.28 13.88 0.38
N ALA A 51 -5.61 13.02 -0.57
CA ALA A 51 -6.45 13.41 -1.71
C ALA A 51 -7.84 13.87 -1.23
N HIS A 52 -8.41 14.88 -1.89
CA HIS A 52 -9.78 15.30 -1.63
C HIS A 52 -10.40 15.87 -2.91
N TYR A 53 -11.53 15.31 -3.28
CA TYR A 53 -12.36 15.74 -4.39
C TYR A 53 -13.75 16.04 -3.85
N PRO A 54 -14.16 17.31 -3.69
CA PRO A 54 -15.48 17.67 -3.21
C PRO A 54 -16.60 17.16 -4.13
N ALA A 55 -17.75 16.82 -3.55
CA ALA A 55 -18.95 16.56 -4.33
C ALA A 55 -19.32 17.78 -5.19
N ALA A 56 -19.73 17.53 -6.44
CA ALA A 56 -20.07 18.60 -7.37
C ALA A 56 -21.21 18.19 -8.33
N ARG A 57 -21.90 19.21 -8.87
CA ARG A 57 -22.81 19.06 -10.02
C ARG A 57 -22.20 19.75 -11.22
N HIS A 58 -22.26 19.09 -12.35
CA HIS A 58 -21.64 19.51 -13.59
C HIS A 58 -22.69 19.79 -14.65
N GLN A 59 -22.37 20.68 -15.59
CA GLN A 59 -23.25 21.00 -16.70
C GLN A 59 -23.10 19.96 -17.84
N LYS A 60 -24.15 19.85 -18.66
CA LYS A 60 -24.08 19.01 -19.86
C LYS A 60 -22.99 19.54 -20.80
N GLY A 61 -22.04 18.71 -21.13
CA GLY A 61 -20.92 19.05 -22.02
C GLY A 61 -19.63 19.38 -21.29
N ASP A 62 -19.63 19.42 -19.96
CA ASP A 62 -18.40 19.52 -19.20
C ASP A 62 -17.47 18.33 -19.48
N MET A 63 -16.19 18.61 -19.57
CA MET A 63 -15.14 17.62 -19.86
C MET A 63 -14.16 17.53 -18.70
N ARG A 64 -13.82 16.29 -18.35
CA ARG A 64 -12.79 15.99 -17.37
C ARG A 64 -11.47 15.77 -18.08
N LYS A 65 -10.47 16.55 -17.76
CA LYS A 65 -9.08 16.34 -18.19
C LYS A 65 -8.47 15.18 -17.45
N ILE A 66 -7.76 14.32 -18.17
CA ILE A 66 -7.05 13.18 -17.63
C ILE A 66 -5.55 13.45 -17.71
N TYR A 67 -4.92 13.35 -16.55
CA TYR A 67 -3.46 13.43 -16.42
C TYR A 67 -2.99 12.10 -15.83
N GLU A 68 -1.95 11.53 -16.41
CA GLU A 68 -1.32 10.32 -15.89
C GLU A 68 -0.80 10.58 -14.48
N TRP A 69 -1.12 9.68 -13.57
CA TRP A 69 -0.93 9.85 -12.13
C TRP A 69 0.55 10.06 -11.74
N ASP A 70 1.46 9.27 -12.31
CA ASP A 70 2.86 9.26 -11.89
C ASP A 70 3.67 10.42 -12.46
N THR A 71 3.37 10.86 -13.67
CA THR A 71 4.17 11.86 -14.40
C THR A 71 3.44 13.19 -14.63
N ASN A 72 2.15 13.26 -14.30
CA ASN A 72 1.28 14.41 -14.62
C ASN A 72 1.18 14.71 -16.12
N LYS A 73 1.47 13.73 -16.99
CA LYS A 73 1.34 13.87 -18.43
C LYS A 73 -0.12 13.97 -18.81
N TYR A 74 -0.50 14.98 -19.60
CA TYR A 74 -1.85 15.09 -20.14
C TYR A 74 -2.13 13.98 -21.16
N LEU A 75 -3.19 13.18 -20.92
CA LEU A 75 -3.59 12.06 -21.77
C LEU A 75 -4.78 12.39 -22.69
N GLY A 76 -5.67 13.28 -22.26
CA GLY A 76 -6.87 13.63 -23.01
C GLY A 76 -8.03 14.07 -22.11
N GLU A 77 -9.24 14.00 -22.64
CA GLU A 77 -10.46 14.40 -21.95
C GLU A 77 -11.56 13.37 -22.15
N ILE A 78 -12.40 13.20 -21.13
CA ILE A 78 -13.63 12.39 -21.17
C ILE A 78 -14.83 13.24 -20.71
N PRO A 79 -16.07 12.91 -21.08
CA PRO A 79 -17.25 13.58 -20.55
C PRO A 79 -17.30 13.48 -19.01
N GLU A 80 -17.59 14.61 -18.34
CA GLU A 80 -17.81 14.58 -16.91
C GLU A 80 -19.20 14.04 -16.58
N ALA A 81 -19.33 13.39 -15.41
CA ALA A 81 -20.62 12.94 -14.90
C ALA A 81 -21.46 14.14 -14.44
N ALA A 82 -22.79 14.06 -14.55
CA ALA A 82 -23.67 15.16 -14.11
C ALA A 82 -23.56 15.45 -12.60
N GLU A 83 -23.19 14.45 -11.82
CA GLU A 83 -22.95 14.53 -10.38
C GLU A 83 -21.72 13.71 -10.02
N THR A 84 -20.85 14.26 -9.19
CA THR A 84 -19.70 13.56 -8.61
C THR A 84 -19.78 13.60 -7.09
N TYR A 85 -19.36 12.49 -6.44
CA TYR A 85 -19.42 12.34 -4.99
C TYR A 85 -18.14 12.83 -4.31
N ASN A 86 -18.28 13.20 -3.04
CA ASN A 86 -17.14 13.56 -2.21
C ASN A 86 -16.21 12.36 -1.99
N VAL A 87 -14.93 12.57 -2.21
CA VAL A 87 -13.86 11.57 -2.01
C VAL A 87 -12.80 12.16 -1.10
N VAL A 88 -12.37 11.40 -0.10
CA VAL A 88 -11.24 11.72 0.76
C VAL A 88 -10.28 10.52 0.83
N GLY A 89 -9.00 10.75 0.54
CA GLY A 89 -8.08 9.63 0.30
C GLY A 89 -8.64 8.69 -0.77
N ASN A 90 -8.69 7.41 -0.46
CA ASN A 90 -9.19 6.38 -1.37
C ASN A 90 -10.62 5.89 -1.02
N ILE A 91 -11.39 6.66 -0.24
CA ILE A 91 -12.78 6.37 0.12
C ILE A 91 -13.72 7.51 -0.29
N ASN A 92 -14.92 7.18 -0.74
CA ASN A 92 -15.94 8.17 -1.01
C ASN A 92 -17.00 8.26 0.10
N GLU A 93 -17.87 9.25 0.02
CA GLU A 93 -18.95 9.49 1.00
C GLU A 93 -20.00 8.36 1.08
N TRP A 94 -20.00 7.41 0.15
CA TRP A 94 -20.81 6.19 0.14
C TRP A 94 -20.07 4.99 0.72
N GLN A 95 -18.86 5.20 1.26
CA GLN A 95 -17.98 4.19 1.80
C GLN A 95 -17.42 3.22 0.73
N VAL A 96 -17.45 3.58 -0.54
CA VAL A 96 -16.71 2.82 -1.55
C VAL A 96 -15.23 3.14 -1.39
N THR A 97 -14.41 2.11 -1.25
CA THR A 97 -12.95 2.23 -1.15
C THR A 97 -12.29 1.50 -2.30
N ILE A 98 -11.29 2.13 -2.94
CA ILE A 98 -10.50 1.54 -4.02
C ILE A 98 -9.01 1.67 -3.69
N GLY A 99 -8.31 0.54 -3.66
CA GLY A 99 -6.85 0.45 -3.63
C GLY A 99 -6.35 -0.32 -4.86
N GLU A 100 -5.03 -0.42 -5.04
CA GLU A 100 -4.46 -1.11 -6.19
C GLU A 100 -3.10 -1.75 -5.93
N THR A 101 -2.66 -2.62 -6.84
CA THR A 101 -1.26 -3.02 -7.01
C THR A 101 -0.96 -3.31 -8.48
N THR A 102 0.03 -2.65 -9.03
CA THR A 102 0.52 -2.92 -10.39
C THR A 102 1.27 -4.25 -10.43
N TYR A 103 0.86 -5.17 -11.30
CA TYR A 103 1.53 -6.46 -11.48
C TYR A 103 2.34 -6.56 -12.80
N GLY A 104 2.37 -5.51 -13.60
CA GLY A 104 3.04 -5.47 -14.90
C GLY A 104 2.30 -6.28 -15.95
N GLY A 105 2.39 -7.61 -15.88
CA GLY A 105 1.78 -8.51 -16.85
C GLY A 105 2.60 -8.62 -18.14
N ARG A 106 1.93 -8.69 -19.29
CA ARG A 106 2.58 -8.75 -20.59
C ARG A 106 2.89 -7.34 -21.11
N GLU A 107 4.15 -7.03 -21.35
CA GLU A 107 4.61 -5.72 -21.81
C GLU A 107 3.91 -5.29 -23.12
N GLU A 108 3.72 -6.23 -24.06
CA GLU A 108 3.04 -5.97 -25.33
C GLU A 108 1.55 -5.58 -25.21
N MET A 109 0.97 -5.72 -24.02
CA MET A 109 -0.42 -5.32 -23.74
C MET A 109 -0.57 -3.88 -23.26
N VAL A 110 0.50 -3.20 -22.89
CA VAL A 110 0.44 -1.78 -22.50
C VAL A 110 -0.07 -0.94 -23.67
N ASP A 111 -1.17 -0.23 -23.46
CA ASP A 111 -1.83 0.59 -24.50
C ASP A 111 -1.43 2.06 -24.37
N SER A 112 -0.35 2.45 -25.00
CA SER A 112 0.12 3.85 -25.04
C SER A 112 -0.85 4.83 -25.72
N THR A 113 -1.95 4.34 -26.31
CA THR A 113 -3.03 5.14 -26.90
C THR A 113 -4.28 5.24 -26.02
N GLY A 114 -4.26 4.57 -24.87
CA GLY A 114 -5.31 4.69 -23.86
C GLY A 114 -5.35 6.09 -23.26
N LEU A 115 -6.53 6.50 -22.80
CA LEU A 115 -6.71 7.82 -22.19
C LEU A 115 -6.77 7.77 -20.66
N ILE A 116 -6.98 6.60 -20.06
CA ILE A 116 -7.21 6.49 -18.62
C ILE A 116 -6.14 5.60 -18.00
N ASP A 117 -5.35 6.17 -17.11
CA ASP A 117 -4.38 5.48 -16.28
C ASP A 117 -5.03 4.92 -15.00
N TYR A 118 -4.29 4.09 -14.25
CA TYR A 118 -4.80 3.44 -13.05
C TYR A 118 -5.23 4.43 -11.95
N GLY A 119 -4.45 5.47 -11.70
CA GLY A 119 -4.73 6.45 -10.66
C GLY A 119 -5.94 7.31 -10.98
N SER A 120 -6.05 7.83 -12.21
CA SER A 120 -7.26 8.52 -12.68
C SER A 120 -8.48 7.63 -12.60
N LEU A 121 -8.36 6.34 -12.95
CA LEU A 121 -9.46 5.37 -12.92
C LEU A 121 -9.99 5.15 -11.49
N ILE A 122 -9.12 5.09 -10.48
CA ILE A 122 -9.51 5.00 -9.06
C ILE A 122 -10.41 6.18 -8.69
N TYR A 123 -9.95 7.41 -8.91
CA TYR A 123 -10.70 8.59 -8.47
C TYR A 123 -11.96 8.84 -9.28
N ILE A 124 -11.99 8.51 -10.57
CA ILE A 124 -13.21 8.56 -11.38
C ILE A 124 -14.22 7.52 -10.89
N GLY A 125 -13.76 6.31 -10.59
CA GLY A 125 -14.60 5.25 -10.01
C GLY A 125 -15.22 5.69 -8.68
N LEU A 126 -14.42 6.23 -7.77
CA LEU A 126 -14.87 6.74 -6.47
C LEU A 126 -15.87 7.90 -6.60
N GLN A 127 -15.60 8.86 -7.49
CA GLN A 127 -16.47 10.04 -7.67
C GLN A 127 -17.82 9.70 -8.32
N ARG A 128 -17.96 8.53 -8.95
CA ARG A 128 -19.15 8.19 -9.74
C ARG A 128 -19.95 7.00 -9.22
N SER A 129 -19.49 6.31 -8.16
CA SER A 129 -20.12 5.08 -7.66
C SER A 129 -20.64 5.20 -6.23
N LYS A 130 -21.68 4.42 -5.91
CA LYS A 130 -22.26 4.26 -4.58
C LYS A 130 -22.03 2.87 -4.00
N THR A 131 -21.62 1.92 -4.84
CA THR A 131 -21.34 0.54 -4.44
C THR A 131 -20.11 0.01 -5.17
N ALA A 132 -19.52 -1.05 -4.64
CA ALA A 132 -18.38 -1.73 -5.28
C ALA A 132 -18.74 -2.22 -6.71
N ARG A 133 -19.94 -2.75 -6.91
CA ARG A 133 -20.38 -3.21 -8.24
C ARG A 133 -20.56 -2.07 -9.23
N GLU A 134 -21.10 -0.93 -8.79
CA GLU A 134 -21.18 0.28 -9.64
C GLU A 134 -19.78 0.76 -10.01
N ALA A 135 -18.83 0.78 -9.06
CA ALA A 135 -17.44 1.15 -9.34
C ALA A 135 -16.82 0.23 -10.41
N ILE A 136 -16.95 -1.09 -10.28
CA ILE A 136 -16.49 -2.05 -11.30
C ILE A 136 -17.11 -1.75 -12.67
N GLY A 137 -18.42 -1.55 -12.72
CA GLY A 137 -19.13 -1.26 -13.98
C GLY A 137 -18.67 0.03 -14.63
N ILE A 138 -18.48 1.10 -13.85
CA ILE A 138 -17.99 2.40 -14.32
C ILE A 138 -16.54 2.29 -14.82
N MET A 139 -15.65 1.73 -14.01
CA MET A 139 -14.24 1.59 -14.34
C MET A 139 -14.03 0.78 -15.61
N THR A 140 -14.67 -0.38 -15.71
CA THR A 140 -14.54 -1.25 -16.88
C THR A 140 -15.15 -0.65 -18.15
N SER A 141 -16.32 -0.02 -18.06
CA SER A 141 -16.95 0.67 -19.20
C SER A 141 -16.11 1.81 -19.74
N LEU A 142 -15.48 2.58 -18.86
CA LEU A 142 -14.61 3.70 -19.25
C LEU A 142 -13.37 3.22 -19.98
N VAL A 143 -12.68 2.18 -19.49
CA VAL A 143 -11.48 1.67 -20.17
C VAL A 143 -11.81 0.88 -21.44
N GLU A 144 -12.98 0.23 -21.53
CA GLU A 144 -13.48 -0.36 -22.78
C GLU A 144 -13.72 0.71 -23.84
N GLN A 145 -14.20 1.89 -23.44
CA GLN A 145 -14.49 2.99 -24.37
C GLN A 145 -13.24 3.81 -24.73
N TYR A 146 -12.43 4.19 -23.72
CA TYR A 146 -11.34 5.17 -23.88
C TYR A 146 -9.95 4.55 -23.89
N GLY A 147 -9.81 3.26 -23.56
CA GLY A 147 -8.54 2.55 -23.44
C GLY A 147 -7.88 2.74 -22.07
N TYR A 148 -7.08 1.75 -21.70
CA TYR A 148 -6.35 1.69 -20.43
C TYR A 148 -4.87 1.93 -20.69
N TYR A 149 -4.31 3.00 -20.13
CA TYR A 149 -2.96 3.49 -20.43
C TYR A 149 -1.86 2.76 -19.66
N SER A 150 -2.16 2.26 -18.45
CA SER A 150 -1.17 1.69 -17.54
C SER A 150 -0.82 0.22 -17.84
N GLU A 151 0.13 -0.33 -17.10
CA GLU A 151 0.46 -1.76 -17.05
C GLU A 151 -0.70 -2.58 -16.48
N GLY A 152 -0.49 -3.91 -16.29
CA GLY A 152 -1.48 -4.76 -15.65
C GLY A 152 -1.72 -4.38 -14.20
N GLU A 153 -3.00 -4.33 -13.78
CA GLU A 153 -3.41 -3.82 -12.48
C GLU A 153 -4.39 -4.74 -11.76
N THR A 154 -4.19 -4.90 -10.44
CA THR A 154 -5.19 -5.46 -9.54
C THR A 154 -5.77 -4.35 -8.67
N PHE A 155 -7.07 -4.09 -8.78
CA PHE A 155 -7.79 -3.18 -7.90
C PHE A 155 -8.51 -3.94 -6.80
N THR A 156 -8.35 -3.50 -5.55
CA THR A 156 -9.27 -3.79 -4.44
C THR A 156 -10.43 -2.82 -4.53
N ILE A 157 -11.66 -3.31 -4.59
CA ILE A 157 -12.88 -2.48 -4.66
C ILE A 157 -13.86 -2.98 -3.60
N CYS A 158 -14.09 -2.19 -2.57
CA CYS A 158 -14.90 -2.56 -1.42
C CYS A 158 -15.99 -1.54 -1.13
N ASP A 159 -17.10 -2.01 -0.58
CA ASP A 159 -18.13 -1.21 0.06
C ASP A 159 -18.54 -1.88 1.39
N PRO A 160 -19.48 -1.34 2.20
CA PRO A 160 -19.88 -1.95 3.47
C PRO A 160 -20.49 -3.36 3.36
N ASN A 161 -20.80 -3.83 2.17
CA ASN A 161 -21.50 -5.09 1.94
C ASN A 161 -20.68 -6.14 1.20
N GLU A 162 -19.80 -5.70 0.31
CA GLU A 162 -19.05 -6.58 -0.59
C GLU A 162 -17.59 -6.12 -0.74
N ALA A 163 -16.72 -7.10 -0.99
CA ALA A 163 -15.33 -6.88 -1.34
C ALA A 163 -15.00 -7.61 -2.65
N TRP A 164 -14.27 -6.95 -3.53
CA TRP A 164 -13.90 -7.45 -4.85
C TRP A 164 -12.42 -7.18 -5.13
N ILE A 165 -11.84 -8.05 -5.94
CA ILE A 165 -10.63 -7.73 -6.70
C ILE A 165 -10.98 -7.69 -8.18
N LEU A 166 -10.47 -6.68 -8.88
CA LEU A 166 -10.60 -6.50 -10.32
C LEU A 166 -9.21 -6.49 -10.93
N GLU A 167 -8.91 -7.44 -11.80
CA GLU A 167 -7.66 -7.46 -12.55
C GLU A 167 -7.92 -7.06 -14.00
N MET A 168 -7.11 -6.13 -14.53
CA MET A 168 -7.24 -5.67 -15.91
C MET A 168 -5.89 -5.43 -16.57
N GLN A 169 -5.92 -5.46 -17.90
CA GLN A 169 -4.77 -5.15 -18.74
C GLN A 169 -5.23 -4.62 -20.09
N GLY A 170 -4.49 -3.67 -20.64
CA GLY A 170 -4.74 -3.17 -22.01
C GLY A 170 -4.59 -4.26 -23.07
N CYS A 171 -4.96 -3.99 -24.29
CA CYS A 171 -4.79 -4.89 -25.43
C CYS A 171 -3.74 -4.38 -26.44
N GLY A 172 -2.77 -3.59 -25.96
CA GLY A 172 -1.71 -2.97 -26.75
C GLY A 172 -2.23 -1.85 -27.68
N PRO A 173 -1.33 -1.10 -28.31
CA PRO A 173 -1.67 0.03 -29.17
C PRO A 173 -2.06 -0.36 -30.59
N ASP A 174 -1.75 -1.59 -31.04
CA ASP A 174 -1.97 -2.02 -32.42
C ASP A 174 -3.41 -2.44 -32.69
N ARG A 175 -4.24 -1.48 -33.13
CA ARG A 175 -5.67 -1.69 -33.47
C ARG A 175 -5.88 -2.54 -34.74
N LYS A 176 -4.82 -2.90 -35.47
CA LYS A 176 -4.90 -3.87 -36.58
C LYS A 176 -4.90 -5.30 -36.05
N LYS A 177 -4.18 -5.54 -34.96
CA LYS A 177 -4.15 -6.85 -34.27
C LYS A 177 -5.42 -7.10 -33.45
N SER A 178 -5.92 -6.08 -32.74
CA SER A 178 -7.11 -6.17 -31.95
C SER A 178 -7.93 -4.87 -31.98
N LYS A 179 -9.23 -5.00 -32.12
CA LYS A 179 -10.18 -3.89 -31.90
C LYS A 179 -10.50 -3.68 -30.42
N GLU A 180 -10.22 -4.68 -29.61
CA GLU A 180 -10.42 -4.65 -28.16
C GLU A 180 -9.39 -3.72 -27.52
N ARG A 181 -9.80 -2.97 -26.50
CA ARG A 181 -8.94 -2.01 -25.79
C ARG A 181 -8.40 -2.57 -24.49
N VAL A 182 -9.19 -3.43 -23.84
CA VAL A 182 -8.90 -3.95 -22.51
C VAL A 182 -9.48 -5.36 -22.35
N VAL A 183 -8.83 -6.16 -21.52
CA VAL A 183 -9.38 -7.40 -20.95
C VAL A 183 -9.36 -7.26 -19.43
N TRP A 184 -10.38 -7.82 -18.76
CA TRP A 184 -10.49 -7.74 -17.32
C TRP A 184 -11.33 -8.88 -16.74
N VAL A 185 -11.11 -9.16 -15.45
CA VAL A 185 -11.89 -10.09 -14.65
C VAL A 185 -12.00 -9.57 -13.21
N ALA A 186 -13.18 -9.64 -12.62
CA ALA A 186 -13.42 -9.29 -11.23
C ALA A 186 -13.95 -10.51 -10.46
N ARG A 187 -13.44 -10.70 -9.23
CA ARG A 187 -13.85 -11.77 -8.31
C ARG A 187 -14.33 -11.16 -7.01
N ARG A 188 -15.56 -11.52 -6.60
CA ARG A 188 -16.06 -11.24 -5.25
C ARG A 188 -15.33 -12.10 -4.24
N ILE A 189 -14.91 -11.51 -3.15
CA ILE A 189 -14.29 -12.20 -2.01
C ILE A 189 -15.42 -12.66 -1.08
N PRO A 190 -15.42 -13.95 -0.65
CA PRO A 190 -16.44 -14.42 0.29
C PRO A 190 -16.43 -13.63 1.60
N ASP A 191 -17.62 -13.43 2.16
CA ASP A 191 -17.80 -12.63 3.38
C ASP A 191 -16.96 -13.14 4.58
N GLU A 192 -16.72 -14.46 4.67
CA GLU A 192 -15.95 -15.13 5.72
C GLU A 192 -14.44 -15.19 5.45
N ALA A 193 -13.99 -14.69 4.31
CA ALA A 193 -12.60 -14.84 3.87
C ALA A 193 -11.75 -13.58 4.06
N ILE A 194 -10.44 -13.81 4.08
CA ILE A 194 -9.41 -12.79 3.87
C ILE A 194 -8.72 -13.02 2.53
N CYS A 195 -8.31 -11.94 1.87
CA CYS A 195 -7.65 -11.96 0.58
C CYS A 195 -6.53 -10.92 0.55
N GLY A 196 -5.56 -11.09 -0.33
CA GLY A 196 -4.48 -10.12 -0.53
C GLY A 196 -3.90 -10.19 -1.93
N HIS A 197 -3.35 -9.06 -2.36
CA HIS A 197 -2.53 -8.96 -3.56
C HIS A 197 -1.40 -7.95 -3.36
N ALA A 198 -0.30 -8.18 -4.03
CA ALA A 198 0.93 -7.43 -3.84
C ALA A 198 1.81 -7.50 -5.09
N ASN A 199 1.44 -6.78 -6.13
CA ASN A 199 2.15 -6.68 -7.42
C ASN A 199 2.30 -8.02 -8.18
N GLN A 200 1.38 -8.93 -7.96
CA GLN A 200 1.24 -10.15 -8.75
C GLN A 200 -0.25 -10.44 -8.95
N SER A 201 -0.63 -10.76 -10.18
CA SER A 201 -1.99 -11.23 -10.49
C SER A 201 -2.33 -12.45 -9.66
N ARG A 202 -3.50 -12.43 -9.01
CA ARG A 202 -3.94 -13.49 -8.10
C ARG A 202 -5.03 -14.37 -8.70
N ILE A 203 -5.83 -13.85 -9.66
CA ILE A 203 -6.95 -14.59 -10.23
C ILE A 203 -6.43 -15.68 -11.17
N GLY A 204 -6.68 -16.92 -10.79
CA GLY A 204 -6.40 -18.11 -11.62
C GLY A 204 -7.60 -18.47 -12.51
N ARG A 205 -8.06 -19.72 -12.39
CA ARG A 205 -9.33 -20.17 -12.99
C ARG A 205 -10.51 -19.57 -12.25
N PHE A 206 -11.58 -19.30 -12.97
CA PHE A 206 -12.80 -18.74 -12.39
C PHE A 206 -14.07 -19.34 -13.01
N PRO A 207 -15.18 -19.47 -12.26
CA PRO A 207 -16.41 -20.07 -12.73
C PRO A 207 -17.15 -19.12 -13.68
N LEU A 208 -17.12 -19.42 -14.99
CA LEU A 208 -17.69 -18.59 -16.07
C LEU A 208 -19.21 -18.37 -15.97
N LYS A 209 -19.92 -19.26 -15.26
CA LYS A 209 -21.39 -19.20 -15.13
C LYS A 209 -21.86 -18.47 -13.86
N ASP A 210 -20.98 -18.20 -12.93
CA ASP A 210 -21.28 -17.52 -11.66
C ASP A 210 -21.28 -16.00 -11.84
N LYS A 211 -22.39 -15.48 -12.35
CA LYS A 211 -22.56 -14.03 -12.61
C LYS A 211 -22.71 -13.19 -11.33
N GLU A 212 -22.95 -13.82 -10.21
CA GLU A 212 -23.06 -13.13 -8.92
C GLU A 212 -21.69 -12.78 -8.37
N ASN A 213 -20.73 -13.70 -8.46
CA ASN A 213 -19.43 -13.57 -7.85
C ASN A 213 -18.27 -13.39 -8.84
N VAL A 214 -18.58 -13.40 -10.14
CA VAL A 214 -17.59 -13.25 -11.22
C VAL A 214 -18.11 -12.37 -12.33
N LEU A 215 -17.38 -11.29 -12.60
CA LEU A 215 -17.61 -10.42 -13.75
C LEU A 215 -16.37 -10.44 -14.63
N TYR A 216 -16.54 -10.36 -15.95
CA TYR A 216 -15.39 -10.37 -16.86
C TYR A 216 -15.74 -9.79 -18.23
N SER A 217 -14.73 -9.26 -18.93
CA SER A 217 -14.89 -8.77 -20.29
C SER A 217 -15.24 -9.91 -21.27
N LYS A 218 -16.17 -9.64 -22.19
CA LYS A 218 -16.67 -10.65 -23.15
C LYS A 218 -15.56 -11.29 -24.00
N ASN A 219 -14.47 -10.58 -24.19
CA ASN A 219 -13.33 -10.97 -25.02
C ASN A 219 -12.22 -11.67 -24.26
N VAL A 220 -12.28 -11.79 -22.93
CA VAL A 220 -11.17 -12.23 -22.06
C VAL A 220 -10.51 -13.54 -22.52
N ILE A 221 -11.28 -14.55 -22.88
CA ILE A 221 -10.73 -15.84 -23.37
C ILE A 221 -10.39 -15.77 -24.86
N LYS A 222 -11.26 -15.11 -25.65
CA LYS A 222 -11.06 -14.99 -27.09
C LYS A 222 -9.76 -14.24 -27.42
N TYR A 223 -9.47 -13.16 -26.68
CA TYR A 223 -8.24 -12.40 -26.88
C TYR A 223 -7.00 -13.25 -26.60
N ALA A 224 -6.96 -13.97 -25.49
CA ALA A 224 -5.84 -14.86 -25.14
C ALA A 224 -5.62 -15.93 -26.23
N ARG A 225 -6.68 -16.49 -26.80
CA ARG A 225 -6.56 -17.44 -27.92
C ARG A 225 -6.02 -16.78 -29.19
N THR A 226 -6.54 -15.61 -29.54
CA THR A 226 -6.08 -14.86 -30.72
C THR A 226 -4.58 -14.56 -30.65
N MET A 227 -4.07 -14.31 -29.44
CA MET A 227 -2.65 -14.02 -29.19
C MET A 227 -1.80 -15.28 -29.01
N GLY A 228 -2.39 -16.49 -29.02
CA GLY A 228 -1.67 -17.75 -28.82
C GLY A 228 -1.24 -18.01 -27.38
N TRP A 229 -1.83 -17.34 -26.40
CA TRP A 229 -1.48 -17.48 -24.97
C TRP A 229 -2.35 -18.50 -24.23
N PHE A 230 -3.38 -18.97 -24.87
CA PHE A 230 -4.26 -20.00 -24.32
C PHE A 230 -4.86 -20.88 -25.41
N GLU A 231 -4.73 -22.19 -25.18
CA GLU A 231 -5.39 -23.24 -25.94
C GLU A 231 -6.16 -24.16 -24.98
N GLY A 232 -7.25 -24.75 -25.41
CA GLY A 232 -8.05 -25.67 -24.60
C GLY A 232 -9.48 -25.24 -24.37
N LYS A 233 -10.17 -25.86 -23.42
CA LYS A 233 -11.58 -25.55 -23.09
C LYS A 233 -11.66 -24.28 -22.27
N ASN A 234 -12.79 -23.56 -22.37
CA ASN A 234 -13.01 -22.31 -21.62
C ASN A 234 -12.89 -22.51 -20.10
N GLU A 235 -13.31 -23.66 -19.59
CA GLU A 235 -13.27 -24.01 -18.16
C GLU A 235 -11.83 -24.14 -17.63
N ASP A 236 -10.86 -24.36 -18.51
CA ASP A 236 -9.43 -24.46 -18.16
C ASP A 236 -8.71 -23.13 -18.21
N PHE A 237 -9.39 -22.07 -18.65
CA PHE A 237 -8.78 -20.75 -18.74
C PHE A 237 -8.38 -20.23 -17.37
N SER A 238 -7.11 -19.80 -17.24
CA SER A 238 -6.56 -19.14 -16.06
C SER A 238 -6.08 -17.74 -16.45
N TRP A 239 -6.63 -16.73 -15.83
CA TRP A 239 -6.26 -15.33 -16.10
C TRP A 239 -4.76 -15.12 -15.92
N LYS A 240 -4.22 -15.39 -14.74
CA LYS A 240 -2.79 -15.14 -14.44
C LYS A 240 -1.84 -15.92 -15.34
N LEU A 241 -2.19 -17.15 -15.73
CA LEU A 241 -1.33 -17.94 -16.63
C LEU A 241 -1.33 -17.37 -18.06
N ALA A 242 -2.46 -16.80 -18.50
CA ALA A 242 -2.57 -16.20 -19.82
C ALA A 242 -1.93 -14.80 -19.88
N TYR A 243 -2.15 -13.96 -18.87
CA TYR A 243 -1.86 -12.53 -18.93
C TYR A 243 -0.72 -12.06 -18.02
N ALA A 244 -0.45 -12.76 -16.91
CA ALA A 244 0.50 -12.31 -15.88
C ALA A 244 1.16 -13.49 -15.17
N PHE A 245 1.88 -14.33 -15.92
CA PHE A 245 2.51 -15.55 -15.38
C PHE A 245 3.45 -15.21 -14.20
N PRO A 246 3.28 -15.87 -13.02
CA PRO A 246 4.09 -15.60 -11.85
C PRO A 246 5.50 -16.19 -12.01
N ASP A 247 6.46 -15.34 -12.30
CA ASP A 247 7.88 -15.67 -12.30
C ASP A 247 8.48 -15.71 -10.86
N PHE A 248 9.80 -15.78 -10.74
CA PHE A 248 10.49 -15.73 -9.45
C PHE A 248 10.16 -14.45 -8.67
N GLY A 249 10.16 -13.29 -9.31
CA GLY A 249 9.84 -12.02 -8.69
C GLY A 249 8.40 -11.95 -8.21
N GLY A 250 7.47 -12.38 -9.05
CA GLY A 250 6.05 -12.46 -8.72
C GLY A 250 5.75 -13.37 -7.52
N ARG A 251 6.51 -14.47 -7.37
CA ARG A 251 6.36 -15.36 -6.20
C ARG A 251 7.10 -14.81 -4.97
N ARG A 252 8.41 -14.53 -5.10
CA ARG A 252 9.28 -14.22 -3.97
C ARG A 252 9.13 -12.79 -3.44
N ILE A 253 9.03 -11.80 -4.31
CA ILE A 253 8.95 -10.40 -3.93
C ILE A 253 7.50 -9.96 -3.72
N CYS A 254 6.56 -10.59 -4.45
CA CYS A 254 5.16 -10.20 -4.46
C CYS A 254 4.31 -11.15 -3.60
N ASP A 255 4.05 -12.37 -4.06
CA ASP A 255 3.15 -13.30 -3.36
C ASP A 255 3.62 -13.70 -1.95
N ALA A 256 4.92 -13.59 -1.65
CA ALA A 256 5.44 -13.83 -0.29
C ALA A 256 4.80 -12.90 0.76
N ARG A 257 4.43 -11.65 0.39
CA ARG A 257 3.71 -10.72 1.27
C ARG A 257 2.29 -11.21 1.57
N VAL A 258 1.61 -11.75 0.58
CA VAL A 258 0.28 -12.36 0.75
C VAL A 258 0.38 -13.65 1.56
N TRP A 259 1.44 -14.44 1.34
CA TRP A 259 1.72 -15.63 2.16
C TRP A 259 1.91 -15.26 3.63
N SER A 260 2.66 -14.21 3.95
CA SER A 260 2.86 -13.75 5.33
C SER A 260 1.55 -13.37 5.98
N PHE A 261 0.72 -12.57 5.31
CA PHE A 261 -0.61 -12.21 5.80
C PHE A 261 -1.49 -13.44 6.09
N PHE A 262 -1.55 -14.40 5.16
CA PHE A 262 -2.33 -15.61 5.38
C PHE A 262 -1.75 -16.48 6.50
N ASN A 263 -0.42 -16.56 6.61
CA ASN A 263 0.28 -17.35 7.62
C ASN A 263 0.07 -16.83 9.05
N HIS A 264 -0.16 -15.53 9.23
CA HIS A 264 -0.50 -14.95 10.53
C HIS A 264 -1.88 -15.42 11.02
N HIS A 265 -2.80 -15.74 10.12
CA HIS A 265 -4.20 -15.93 10.46
C HIS A 265 -4.73 -17.34 10.21
N VAL A 266 -3.98 -18.19 9.50
CA VAL A 266 -4.41 -19.55 9.12
C VAL A 266 -3.28 -20.55 9.33
N LYS A 267 -3.58 -21.64 10.03
CA LYS A 267 -2.64 -22.77 10.18
C LYS A 267 -2.46 -23.54 8.87
N GLY A 268 -1.29 -24.13 8.73
CA GLY A 268 -0.97 -24.99 7.57
C GLY A 268 -0.57 -24.20 6.31
N MET A 269 -0.34 -22.90 6.43
CA MET A 269 0.17 -22.09 5.32
C MET A 269 1.63 -22.44 4.95
N ASP A 270 2.34 -23.19 5.79
CA ASP A 270 3.69 -23.72 5.50
C ASP A 270 3.74 -24.55 4.21
N ARG A 271 2.64 -25.22 3.84
CA ARG A 271 2.54 -25.97 2.58
C ARG A 271 2.76 -25.09 1.34
N TYR A 272 2.45 -23.80 1.44
CA TYR A 272 2.63 -22.82 0.37
C TYR A 272 3.94 -22.01 0.48
N LEU A 273 4.74 -22.24 1.53
CA LEU A 273 6.05 -21.60 1.66
C LEU A 273 6.97 -21.87 0.46
N PRO A 274 7.03 -23.09 -0.14
CA PRO A 274 7.81 -23.33 -1.37
C PRO A 274 7.41 -22.40 -2.53
N TRP A 275 6.12 -22.07 -2.68
CA TRP A 275 5.65 -21.07 -3.63
C TRP A 275 6.22 -19.68 -3.31
N ALA A 276 6.04 -19.22 -2.07
CA ALA A 276 6.53 -17.92 -1.62
C ALA A 276 8.07 -17.79 -1.69
N LEU A 277 8.80 -18.90 -1.55
CA LEU A 277 10.25 -18.93 -1.78
C LEU A 277 10.64 -18.76 -3.26
N GLY A 278 9.75 -19.04 -4.19
CA GLY A 278 9.90 -18.80 -5.63
C GLY A 278 10.92 -19.69 -6.35
N LYS A 279 11.59 -20.60 -5.66
CA LYS A 279 12.67 -21.44 -6.22
C LYS A 279 12.18 -22.75 -6.82
N ASP A 280 11.06 -23.27 -6.33
CA ASP A 280 10.43 -24.48 -6.82
C ASP A 280 9.34 -24.11 -7.83
N LYS A 281 9.57 -24.42 -9.10
CA LYS A 281 8.62 -24.14 -10.19
C LYS A 281 7.33 -24.96 -10.11
N ASP A 282 7.40 -26.14 -9.46
CA ASP A 282 6.30 -27.08 -9.32
C ASP A 282 5.57 -26.92 -7.97
N ALA A 283 5.96 -25.92 -7.17
CA ALA A 283 5.29 -25.60 -5.89
C ALA A 283 3.79 -25.34 -6.08
N GLU A 284 3.01 -25.80 -5.11
CA GLU A 284 1.57 -25.57 -5.08
C GLU A 284 1.28 -24.06 -4.99
N ASP A 285 0.43 -23.58 -5.90
CA ASP A 285 -0.02 -22.19 -5.96
C ASP A 285 -0.91 -21.84 -4.76
N MET A 286 -0.72 -20.65 -4.20
CA MET A 286 -1.53 -20.19 -3.09
C MET A 286 -2.98 -19.95 -3.49
N PRO A 287 -3.95 -20.26 -2.61
CA PRO A 287 -5.36 -19.92 -2.84
C PRO A 287 -5.56 -18.41 -2.97
N LEU A 288 -6.59 -18.00 -3.71
CA LEU A 288 -6.93 -16.59 -3.88
C LEU A 288 -7.33 -15.93 -2.55
N TRP A 289 -8.02 -16.68 -1.70
CA TRP A 289 -8.43 -16.30 -0.34
C TRP A 289 -8.35 -17.48 0.60
N VAL A 290 -8.36 -17.18 1.90
CA VAL A 290 -8.44 -18.17 2.99
C VAL A 290 -9.45 -17.71 4.03
N VAL A 291 -9.95 -18.64 4.84
CA VAL A 291 -10.83 -18.33 5.98
C VAL A 291 -9.97 -18.26 7.25
N PRO A 292 -9.89 -17.12 7.94
CA PRO A 292 -9.05 -16.98 9.11
C PRO A 292 -9.59 -17.80 10.30
N GLU A 293 -8.70 -18.30 11.18
CA GLU A 293 -9.09 -19.05 12.37
C GLU A 293 -9.83 -18.19 13.41
N LYS A 294 -9.53 -16.90 13.42
CA LYS A 294 -10.18 -15.90 14.28
C LYS A 294 -10.55 -14.69 13.43
N LYS A 295 -11.63 -14.03 13.81
CA LYS A 295 -12.02 -12.76 13.20
C LYS A 295 -10.98 -11.69 13.49
N LEU A 296 -10.72 -10.84 12.51
CA LEU A 296 -9.72 -9.78 12.56
C LEU A 296 -10.37 -8.45 12.96
N SER A 297 -9.71 -7.72 13.85
CA SER A 297 -10.00 -6.32 14.14
C SER A 297 -9.23 -5.40 13.20
N VAL A 298 -9.59 -4.11 13.16
CA VAL A 298 -8.81 -3.07 12.48
C VAL A 298 -7.36 -3.02 13.00
N ALA A 299 -7.17 -3.25 14.31
CA ALA A 299 -5.85 -3.28 14.93
C ALA A 299 -4.99 -4.45 14.43
N ASP A 300 -5.57 -5.63 14.24
CA ASP A 300 -4.87 -6.79 13.67
C ASP A 300 -4.41 -6.49 12.25
N VAL A 301 -5.30 -5.90 11.43
CA VAL A 301 -4.98 -5.54 10.04
C VAL A 301 -3.94 -4.43 9.97
N MET A 302 -3.94 -3.47 10.90
CA MET A 302 -2.85 -2.48 11.01
C MET A 302 -1.51 -3.13 11.37
N ALA A 303 -1.53 -4.19 12.18
CA ALA A 303 -0.32 -4.95 12.50
C ALA A 303 0.21 -5.69 11.26
N ASP A 304 -0.67 -6.28 10.45
CA ASP A 304 -0.29 -6.93 9.18
C ASP A 304 0.36 -5.94 8.18
N MET A 305 -0.12 -4.69 8.14
CA MET A 305 0.47 -3.64 7.29
C MET A 305 1.86 -3.18 7.77
N ARG A 306 2.29 -3.60 8.96
CA ARG A 306 3.57 -3.30 9.60
C ARG A 306 4.56 -4.47 9.58
N ASP A 307 4.19 -5.59 8.95
CA ASP A 307 4.95 -6.84 8.96
C ASP A 307 6.25 -6.77 8.14
N HIS A 308 7.32 -7.39 8.68
CA HIS A 308 8.62 -7.58 8.02
C HIS A 308 9.01 -9.05 7.99
N TYR A 309 8.02 -9.95 7.96
CA TYR A 309 8.21 -11.39 8.01
C TYR A 309 8.77 -11.91 9.35
N GLU A 310 8.57 -11.18 10.45
CA GLU A 310 9.08 -11.56 11.77
C GLU A 310 8.64 -12.97 12.16
N GLY A 311 9.58 -13.77 12.67
CA GLY A 311 9.32 -15.15 13.08
C GLY A 311 9.13 -16.16 11.94
N THR A 312 9.32 -15.78 10.70
CA THR A 312 9.21 -16.65 9.52
C THR A 312 10.58 -16.93 8.90
N PRO A 313 10.69 -17.93 8.00
CA PRO A 313 11.94 -18.14 7.23
C PRO A 313 12.32 -17.00 6.28
N LEU A 314 11.44 -16.00 6.10
CA LEU A 314 11.67 -14.83 5.26
C LEU A 314 12.22 -13.63 6.04
N ALA A 315 12.27 -13.71 7.38
CA ALA A 315 12.73 -12.62 8.25
C ALA A 315 14.16 -12.17 7.91
N ILE A 316 14.39 -10.86 7.87
CA ILE A 316 15.66 -10.24 7.48
C ILE A 316 16.28 -9.37 8.56
N ASP A 317 15.62 -9.25 9.71
CA ASP A 317 16.05 -8.40 10.82
C ASP A 317 17.21 -8.98 11.62
N SER A 318 17.30 -10.30 11.70
CA SER A 318 18.23 -11.03 12.58
C SER A 318 19.10 -12.07 11.89
N THR A 319 18.92 -12.29 10.57
CA THR A 319 19.51 -13.44 9.85
C THR A 319 20.88 -13.16 9.25
N ASP A 320 21.21 -11.92 8.95
CA ASP A 320 22.44 -11.54 8.26
C ASP A 320 22.94 -10.11 8.60
N ILE A 321 24.12 -9.75 8.08
CA ILE A 321 24.73 -8.44 8.24
C ILE A 321 24.02 -7.33 7.44
N GLY A 322 23.13 -7.69 6.52
CA GLY A 322 22.45 -6.73 5.64
C GLY A 322 21.54 -5.75 6.38
N GLY A 323 21.06 -6.10 7.58
CA GLY A 323 20.36 -5.19 8.48
C GLY A 323 21.28 -4.18 9.19
N GLY A 324 22.57 -4.26 8.97
CA GLY A 324 23.56 -3.40 9.60
C GLY A 324 23.71 -3.66 11.09
N ILE A 325 24.37 -2.73 11.73
CA ILE A 325 24.71 -2.76 13.17
C ILE A 325 23.45 -2.86 14.08
N TRP A 326 22.34 -2.28 13.63
CA TRP A 326 21.11 -2.14 14.40
C TRP A 326 19.96 -2.99 13.86
N GLN A 327 20.29 -4.02 13.07
CA GLN A 327 19.36 -5.04 12.58
C GLN A 327 18.06 -4.43 12.00
N MET A 328 18.22 -3.50 11.06
CA MET A 328 17.13 -2.87 10.34
C MET A 328 16.41 -3.91 9.46
N PRO A 329 15.08 -4.06 9.58
CA PRO A 329 14.32 -5.05 8.79
C PRO A 329 14.00 -4.57 7.37
N TYR A 330 14.72 -3.59 6.89
CA TYR A 330 14.60 -3.01 5.56
C TYR A 330 15.90 -3.21 4.78
N ARG A 331 15.80 -3.26 3.46
CA ARG A 331 16.96 -3.37 2.59
C ARG A 331 17.01 -2.20 1.62
N PRO A 332 18.22 -1.69 1.32
CA PRO A 332 18.36 -0.64 0.31
C PRO A 332 18.00 -1.16 -1.08
N THR A 333 17.58 -0.25 -1.94
CA THR A 333 17.32 -0.52 -3.36
C THR A 333 18.56 -0.26 -4.21
N PRO A 334 18.65 -0.90 -5.38
CA PRO A 334 17.66 -1.77 -6.03
C PRO A 334 17.53 -3.13 -5.35
N LEU A 335 16.33 -3.73 -5.46
CA LEU A 335 16.09 -5.07 -4.90
C LEU A 335 16.95 -6.15 -5.55
N TYR A 336 17.31 -6.00 -6.83
CA TYR A 336 18.22 -6.90 -7.53
C TYR A 336 19.61 -6.27 -7.67
N TYR A 337 20.64 -7.06 -7.40
CA TYR A 337 22.03 -6.63 -7.54
C TYR A 337 22.91 -7.78 -8.06
N LYS A 338 24.11 -7.45 -8.53
CA LYS A 338 25.07 -8.46 -9.04
C LYS A 338 26.37 -8.39 -8.26
N VAL A 339 26.90 -9.57 -7.92
CA VAL A 339 28.25 -9.73 -7.34
C VAL A 339 28.92 -10.87 -8.12
N ASP A 340 30.13 -10.61 -8.60
CA ASP A 340 30.93 -11.58 -9.36
C ASP A 340 30.16 -12.27 -10.52
N GLY A 341 29.37 -11.47 -11.22
CA GLY A 341 28.55 -11.92 -12.36
C GLY A 341 27.26 -12.64 -11.99
N LYS A 342 27.06 -13.00 -10.73
CA LYS A 342 25.85 -13.68 -10.25
C LYS A 342 24.82 -12.69 -9.74
N LYS A 343 23.55 -12.88 -10.11
CA LYS A 343 22.41 -12.04 -9.67
C LYS A 343 21.88 -12.51 -8.32
N TYR A 344 21.67 -11.56 -7.43
CA TYR A 344 21.07 -11.72 -6.11
C TYR A 344 19.89 -10.78 -5.96
N PHE A 345 19.13 -10.92 -4.87
CA PHE A 345 18.01 -10.04 -4.54
C PHE A 345 17.97 -9.74 -3.03
N ASN A 346 17.29 -8.66 -2.67
CA ASN A 346 16.89 -8.33 -1.31
C ASN A 346 15.44 -8.70 -1.09
N GLU A 347 15.10 -9.11 0.13
CA GLU A 347 13.70 -9.28 0.54
C GLU A 347 12.97 -7.95 0.51
N ARG A 348 11.67 -8.04 0.21
CA ARG A 348 10.75 -6.92 0.28
C ARG A 348 9.55 -7.28 1.15
N PRO A 349 9.51 -6.81 2.40
CA PRO A 349 8.39 -7.05 3.30
C PRO A 349 7.16 -6.19 2.94
N ILE A 350 6.08 -6.36 3.71
CA ILE A 350 4.83 -5.59 3.60
C ILE A 350 5.08 -4.13 3.98
N SER A 351 5.70 -3.89 5.14
CA SER A 351 6.15 -2.57 5.56
C SER A 351 7.53 -2.29 4.98
N THR A 352 7.70 -1.15 4.33
CA THR A 352 8.93 -0.81 3.62
C THR A 352 9.14 0.71 3.57
N GLN A 353 10.42 1.12 3.56
CA GLN A 353 10.81 2.53 3.50
C GLN A 353 10.42 3.26 2.20
N GLN A 354 9.90 2.55 1.24
CA GLN A 354 9.44 3.13 -0.03
C GLN A 354 7.95 3.51 -0.01
N THR A 355 7.23 3.22 1.07
CA THR A 355 5.81 3.56 1.21
C THR A 355 5.65 5.07 1.33
N SER A 356 4.85 5.68 0.45
CA SER A 356 4.50 7.11 0.50
C SER A 356 3.34 7.39 1.44
N TRP A 357 2.34 6.51 1.42
CA TRP A 357 1.22 6.53 2.36
C TRP A 357 0.65 5.14 2.55
N SER A 358 -0.02 4.97 3.68
CA SER A 358 -0.68 3.73 4.03
C SER A 358 -2.07 4.02 4.59
N PHE A 359 -3.03 3.13 4.32
CA PHE A 359 -4.32 3.22 4.95
C PHE A 359 -4.92 1.87 5.32
N VAL A 360 -5.82 1.90 6.30
CA VAL A 360 -6.78 0.84 6.61
C VAL A 360 -8.17 1.45 6.55
N SER A 361 -9.01 1.01 5.63
CA SER A 361 -10.39 1.49 5.45
C SER A 361 -11.37 0.53 6.10
N GLN A 362 -12.21 1.05 7.00
CA GLN A 362 -13.26 0.30 7.71
C GLN A 362 -14.62 0.79 7.24
N MET A 363 -15.42 -0.08 6.63
CA MET A 363 -16.72 0.23 6.05
C MET A 363 -17.82 -0.51 6.79
N ARG A 364 -18.82 0.22 7.33
CA ARG A 364 -19.81 -0.27 8.28
C ARG A 364 -21.23 0.06 7.83
N SER A 365 -21.98 -0.95 7.38
CA SER A 365 -23.33 -0.81 6.81
C SER A 365 -24.40 -0.42 7.83
N TRP A 366 -24.18 -0.70 9.12
CA TRP A 366 -25.15 -0.44 10.21
C TRP A 366 -25.08 0.97 10.81
N LEU A 367 -24.18 1.79 10.33
CA LEU A 367 -23.99 3.16 10.76
C LEU A 367 -24.52 4.16 9.73
N PRO A 368 -24.91 5.38 10.15
CA PRO A 368 -25.21 6.45 9.23
C PRO A 368 -24.08 6.66 8.20
N ARG A 369 -24.44 6.98 6.96
CA ARG A 369 -23.49 7.13 5.85
C ARG A 369 -22.31 8.05 6.19
N GLN A 370 -22.55 9.15 6.89
CA GLN A 370 -21.54 10.13 7.27
C GLN A 370 -20.47 9.58 8.22
N MET A 371 -20.81 8.53 8.97
CA MET A 371 -19.98 7.95 10.02
C MET A 371 -19.51 6.52 9.70
N GLY A 372 -20.20 5.83 8.79
CA GLY A 372 -19.96 4.40 8.53
C GLY A 372 -18.55 4.10 8.03
N GLY A 373 -18.00 4.94 7.16
CA GLY A 373 -16.64 4.80 6.64
C GLY A 373 -15.63 5.54 7.51
N CYS A 374 -14.68 4.80 8.08
CA CYS A 374 -13.51 5.35 8.75
C CYS A 374 -12.25 4.96 7.98
N PHE A 375 -11.57 5.95 7.42
CA PHE A 375 -10.34 5.83 6.66
C PHE A 375 -9.16 6.16 7.58
N TRP A 376 -8.52 5.13 8.10
CA TRP A 376 -7.34 5.24 8.96
C TRP A 376 -6.12 5.51 8.09
N PHE A 377 -5.59 6.71 8.15
CA PHE A 377 -4.58 7.22 7.22
C PHE A 377 -3.27 7.57 7.91
N GLY A 378 -2.14 7.22 7.28
CA GLY A 378 -0.78 7.63 7.64
C GLY A 378 0.03 7.95 6.40
N ASN A 379 0.82 9.00 6.45
CA ASN A 379 1.86 9.26 5.46
C ASN A 379 3.11 8.45 5.82
N ASP A 380 3.86 7.99 4.79
CA ASP A 380 5.08 7.21 4.98
C ASP A 380 4.82 5.74 5.36
N ASP A 381 5.84 5.02 5.78
CA ASP A 381 5.86 3.60 6.15
C ASP A 381 4.88 3.27 7.29
N GLY A 382 3.96 2.33 7.06
CA GLY A 382 2.93 1.93 8.02
C GLY A 382 3.46 1.53 9.40
N ASN A 383 4.70 1.01 9.49
CA ASN A 383 5.34 0.70 10.76
C ASN A 383 5.85 1.96 11.51
N MET A 384 6.07 3.03 10.79
CA MET A 384 6.63 4.28 11.34
C MET A 384 5.56 5.31 11.71
N VAL A 385 4.28 5.07 11.39
CA VAL A 385 3.20 6.06 11.57
C VAL A 385 2.05 5.53 12.43
N ALA A 386 1.32 6.46 13.08
CA ALA A 386 0.01 6.17 13.66
C ALA A 386 -1.07 6.47 12.61
N TYR A 387 -1.96 5.52 12.38
CA TYR A 387 -3.09 5.71 11.47
C TYR A 387 -4.13 6.65 12.08
N THR A 388 -4.25 7.84 11.53
CA THR A 388 -5.16 8.90 11.99
C THR A 388 -6.58 8.64 11.46
N PRO A 389 -7.64 8.74 12.29
CA PRO A 389 -9.02 8.51 11.84
C PRO A 389 -9.53 9.66 10.99
N VAL A 390 -9.90 9.35 9.74
CA VAL A 390 -10.53 10.26 8.78
C VAL A 390 -11.89 9.67 8.40
N TYR A 391 -12.98 10.37 8.70
CA TYR A 391 -14.31 9.90 8.28
C TYR A 391 -14.59 10.22 6.80
N CYS A 392 -15.24 9.29 6.11
CA CYS A 392 -15.51 9.38 4.66
C CYS A 392 -16.35 10.60 4.24
N SER A 393 -17.03 11.24 5.19
CA SER A 393 -17.81 12.46 4.99
C SER A 393 -17.02 13.76 5.18
N MET A 394 -15.70 13.69 5.36
CA MET A 394 -14.84 14.87 5.51
C MET A 394 -14.98 15.80 4.31
N THR A 395 -15.15 17.10 4.59
CA THR A 395 -15.29 18.14 3.58
C THR A 395 -14.13 19.13 3.53
N GLU A 396 -13.31 19.16 4.58
CA GLU A 396 -12.13 20.03 4.68
C GLU A 396 -10.94 19.22 5.18
N ARG A 397 -9.87 19.19 4.40
CA ARG A 397 -8.63 18.51 4.78
C ARG A 397 -7.91 19.25 5.91
N PRO A 398 -7.29 18.55 6.86
CA PRO A 398 -6.34 19.18 7.80
C PRO A 398 -5.21 19.90 7.04
N GLU A 399 -4.78 21.06 7.51
CA GLU A 399 -3.66 21.79 6.89
C GLU A 399 -2.40 20.92 6.78
N CYS A 400 -2.14 20.08 7.78
CA CYS A 400 -0.98 19.18 7.77
C CYS A 400 -1.00 18.13 6.65
N TYR A 401 -2.16 17.79 6.10
CA TYR A 401 -2.32 16.92 4.95
C TYR A 401 -2.51 17.67 3.63
N ASN A 402 -2.35 18.99 3.62
CA ASN A 402 -2.47 19.84 2.44
C ASN A 402 -1.70 21.15 2.61
N THR A 403 -0.48 21.09 3.14
CA THR A 403 0.33 22.27 3.46
C THR A 403 0.73 23.02 2.20
N PRO A 404 0.38 24.31 2.05
CA PRO A 404 0.79 25.11 0.89
C PRO A 404 2.31 25.17 0.73
N GLY A 405 2.80 24.91 -0.49
CA GLY A 405 4.23 24.97 -0.83
C GLY A 405 5.06 23.78 -0.36
N ALA A 406 4.45 22.77 0.26
CA ALA A 406 5.10 21.47 0.49
C ALA A 406 4.86 20.56 -0.71
N ASP A 407 5.91 19.97 -1.23
CA ASP A 407 5.91 19.00 -2.32
C ASP A 407 7.13 18.06 -2.18
N ASP A 408 7.39 17.22 -3.16
CA ASP A 408 8.53 16.27 -3.19
C ASP A 408 9.91 16.93 -3.14
N LEU A 409 10.01 18.22 -3.40
CA LEU A 409 11.26 19.00 -3.40
C LEU A 409 11.33 20.02 -2.25
N ASN A 410 10.20 20.31 -1.60
CA ASN A 410 10.10 21.37 -0.60
C ASN A 410 9.63 20.84 0.76
N PHE A 411 10.61 20.65 1.67
CA PHE A 411 10.35 20.23 3.05
C PHE A 411 9.57 21.24 3.85
N SER A 412 8.62 20.79 4.67
CA SER A 412 7.88 21.61 5.62
C SER A 412 7.63 20.90 6.94
N THR A 413 7.98 21.54 8.06
CA THR A 413 7.63 21.03 9.40
C THR A 413 6.13 21.14 9.72
N LYS A 414 5.33 21.75 8.86
CA LYS A 414 3.87 21.84 8.99
C LYS A 414 3.16 20.72 8.23
N ASN A 415 3.88 19.98 7.36
CA ASN A 415 3.34 18.91 6.54
C ASN A 415 3.57 17.55 7.21
N ALA A 416 2.52 16.71 7.27
CA ALA A 416 2.57 15.42 7.94
C ALA A 416 3.54 14.46 7.25
N TYR A 417 3.49 14.34 5.91
CA TYR A 417 4.42 13.48 5.17
C TYR A 417 5.88 13.81 5.54
N TRP A 418 6.28 15.08 5.47
CA TRP A 418 7.67 15.46 5.74
C TRP A 418 8.10 15.20 7.18
N VAL A 419 7.21 15.41 8.16
CA VAL A 419 7.55 15.19 9.57
C VAL A 419 7.59 13.70 9.89
N GLU A 420 6.66 12.91 9.37
CA GLU A 420 6.65 11.44 9.53
C GLU A 420 7.88 10.83 8.85
N ASN A 421 8.16 11.18 7.59
CA ASN A 421 9.33 10.73 6.84
C ASN A 421 10.67 11.15 7.50
N TRP A 422 10.75 12.37 8.06
CA TRP A 422 11.91 12.81 8.82
C TRP A 422 12.18 11.90 10.02
N VAL A 423 11.16 11.58 10.81
CA VAL A 423 11.28 10.67 11.97
C VAL A 423 11.69 9.28 11.50
N SER A 424 11.06 8.73 10.46
CA SER A 424 11.38 7.42 9.90
C SER A 424 12.85 7.33 9.47
N ASN A 425 13.35 8.34 8.75
CA ASN A 425 14.74 8.40 8.30
C ASN A 425 15.75 8.58 9.45
N MET A 426 15.33 9.11 10.60
CA MET A 426 16.15 9.09 11.83
C MET A 426 16.22 7.68 12.43
N VAL A 427 15.12 6.92 12.36
CA VAL A 427 15.00 5.59 12.98
C VAL A 427 15.68 4.51 12.15
N TYR A 428 15.53 4.48 10.83
CA TYR A 428 16.05 3.43 9.95
C TYR A 428 17.52 3.06 10.21
N PRO A 429 18.49 3.99 10.22
CA PRO A 429 19.91 3.62 10.39
C PRO A 429 20.25 3.04 11.76
N ARG A 430 19.40 3.24 12.75
CA ARG A 430 19.59 2.79 14.13
C ARG A 430 18.33 2.12 14.68
N TYR A 431 17.70 1.30 13.86
CA TYR A 431 16.35 0.77 14.05
C TYR A 431 16.12 0.21 15.47
N ARG A 432 16.84 -0.82 15.88
CA ARG A 432 16.65 -1.43 17.22
C ARG A 432 16.94 -0.48 18.39
N MET A 433 17.69 0.59 18.15
CA MET A 433 17.95 1.58 19.18
C MET A 433 16.82 2.61 19.30
N LEU A 434 16.32 3.14 18.18
CA LEU A 434 15.37 4.26 18.15
C LEU A 434 13.91 3.81 18.04
N PHE A 435 13.64 2.73 17.32
CA PHE A 435 12.29 2.25 17.06
C PHE A 435 11.43 2.04 18.32
N PRO A 436 11.94 1.51 19.45
CA PRO A 436 11.13 1.39 20.67
C PRO A 436 10.56 2.73 21.16
N SER A 437 11.28 3.84 20.99
CA SER A 437 10.78 5.17 21.35
C SER A 437 9.69 5.67 20.40
N LEU A 438 9.84 5.42 19.09
CA LEU A 438 8.79 5.71 18.10
C LEU A 438 7.57 4.84 18.37
N GLN A 439 7.76 3.54 18.55
CA GLN A 439 6.68 2.58 18.78
C GLN A 439 5.82 2.96 19.99
N GLN A 440 6.43 3.40 21.07
CA GLN A 440 5.71 3.86 22.26
C GLN A 440 4.77 5.03 21.95
N VAL A 441 5.22 6.02 21.19
CA VAL A 441 4.42 7.18 20.80
C VAL A 441 3.32 6.77 19.83
N ARG A 442 3.67 5.99 18.80
CA ARG A 442 2.75 5.45 17.80
C ARG A 442 1.61 4.67 18.44
N ASP A 443 1.95 3.68 19.26
CA ASP A 443 0.98 2.76 19.86
C ASP A 443 0.10 3.49 20.89
N SER A 444 0.66 4.46 21.65
CA SER A 444 -0.12 5.31 22.56
C SER A 444 -1.18 6.13 21.82
N LEU A 445 -0.83 6.74 20.69
CA LEU A 445 -1.79 7.49 19.87
C LEU A 445 -2.85 6.56 19.26
N GLN A 446 -2.42 5.41 18.71
CA GLN A 446 -3.35 4.45 18.10
C GLN A 446 -4.36 3.92 19.13
N GLN A 447 -3.92 3.59 20.34
CA GLN A 447 -4.80 3.18 21.42
C GLN A 447 -5.77 4.29 21.84
N ALA A 448 -5.30 5.55 21.89
CA ALA A 448 -6.17 6.68 22.19
C ALA A 448 -7.26 6.85 21.13
N TYR A 449 -6.94 6.70 19.85
CA TYR A 449 -7.91 6.76 18.76
C TYR A 449 -8.97 5.66 18.87
N PHE A 450 -8.56 4.42 19.11
CA PHE A 450 -9.51 3.30 19.30
C PHE A 450 -10.40 3.51 20.53
N ALA A 451 -9.87 4.04 21.63
CA ALA A 451 -10.66 4.34 22.82
C ALA A 451 -11.66 5.49 22.60
N GLN A 452 -11.28 6.48 21.79
CA GLN A 452 -12.14 7.65 21.50
C GLN A 452 -13.22 7.34 20.46
N GLN A 453 -12.96 6.49 19.46
CA GLN A 453 -13.88 6.22 18.36
C GLN A 453 -15.31 5.90 18.82
N PRO A 454 -15.57 4.93 19.71
CA PRO A 454 -16.93 4.62 20.13
C PRO A 454 -17.61 5.78 20.90
N VAL A 455 -16.85 6.59 21.64
CA VAL A 455 -17.36 7.77 22.36
C VAL A 455 -17.79 8.86 21.40
N ILE A 456 -16.95 9.16 20.41
CA ILE A 456 -17.22 10.16 19.37
C ILE A 456 -18.41 9.72 18.50
N GLU A 457 -18.47 8.47 18.12
CA GLU A 457 -19.56 7.93 17.30
C GLU A 457 -20.89 7.88 18.06
N ALA A 458 -20.87 7.55 19.35
CA ALA A 458 -22.08 7.62 20.19
C ALA A 458 -22.63 9.06 20.25
N LYS A 459 -21.75 10.04 20.44
CA LYS A 459 -22.14 11.46 20.43
C LYS A 459 -22.64 11.91 19.05
N ALA A 460 -21.99 11.50 17.98
CA ALA A 460 -22.39 11.85 16.62
C ALA A 460 -23.77 11.28 16.24
N LYS A 461 -24.16 10.12 16.74
CA LYS A 461 -25.47 9.52 16.50
C LYS A 461 -26.66 10.36 16.97
N GLU A 462 -26.47 11.21 17.95
CA GLU A 462 -27.49 12.13 18.47
C GLU A 462 -27.72 13.35 17.57
N MET A 463 -26.87 13.56 16.54
CA MET A 463 -26.85 14.75 15.71
C MET A 463 -27.63 14.55 14.39
N GLN A 464 -28.13 15.67 13.84
CA GLN A 464 -28.65 15.66 12.47
C GLN A 464 -27.52 15.46 11.45
N PRO A 465 -27.79 14.90 10.26
CA PRO A 465 -26.74 14.53 9.30
C PRO A 465 -25.70 15.60 8.98
N ALA A 466 -26.10 16.85 8.81
CA ALA A 466 -25.19 17.95 8.53
C ALA A 466 -24.35 18.37 9.74
N GLU A 467 -24.89 18.27 10.94
CA GLU A 467 -24.18 18.51 12.19
C GLU A 467 -23.19 17.38 12.48
N MET A 468 -23.62 16.13 12.31
CA MET A 468 -22.78 14.93 12.41
C MET A 468 -21.56 15.06 11.48
N GLN A 469 -21.77 15.43 10.22
CA GLN A 469 -20.69 15.60 9.25
C GLN A 469 -19.65 16.63 9.72
N ARG A 470 -20.10 17.81 10.17
CA ARG A 470 -19.19 18.84 10.70
C ARG A 470 -18.44 18.35 11.93
N PHE A 471 -19.13 17.75 12.88
CA PHE A 471 -18.53 17.22 14.09
C PHE A 471 -17.45 16.17 13.81
N LEU A 472 -17.70 15.24 12.90
CA LEU A 472 -16.74 14.21 12.50
C LEU A 472 -15.57 14.80 11.69
N ASN A 473 -15.83 15.83 10.86
CA ASN A 473 -14.78 16.57 10.18
C ASN A 473 -13.84 17.25 11.18
N ASP A 474 -14.39 18.00 12.13
CA ASP A 474 -13.61 18.73 13.14
C ASP A 474 -12.80 17.75 14.01
N TYR A 475 -13.37 16.60 14.37
CA TYR A 475 -12.66 15.54 15.07
C TYR A 475 -11.47 15.03 14.25
N SER A 476 -11.67 14.68 12.98
CA SER A 476 -10.60 14.17 12.11
C SER A 476 -9.48 15.20 11.93
N VAL A 477 -9.83 16.47 11.72
CA VAL A 477 -8.87 17.59 11.61
C VAL A 477 -8.06 17.72 12.89
N GLN A 478 -8.72 17.69 14.04
CA GLN A 478 -8.05 17.79 15.34
C GLN A 478 -7.09 16.62 15.59
N GLN A 479 -7.48 15.38 15.26
CA GLN A 479 -6.60 14.22 15.46
C GLN A 479 -5.36 14.29 14.55
N ALA A 480 -5.51 14.68 13.29
CA ALA A 480 -4.39 14.86 12.38
C ALA A 480 -3.41 15.95 12.87
N GLN A 481 -3.92 17.06 13.36
CA GLN A 481 -3.08 18.15 13.90
C GLN A 481 -2.35 17.72 15.18
N GLN A 482 -3.02 16.97 16.06
CA GLN A 482 -2.40 16.40 17.27
C GLN A 482 -1.31 15.38 16.91
N MET A 483 -1.54 14.51 15.92
CA MET A 483 -0.56 13.57 15.41
C MET A 483 0.68 14.31 14.93
N LEU A 484 0.55 15.32 14.05
CA LEU A 484 1.67 16.12 13.56
C LEU A 484 2.51 16.69 14.72
N GLU A 485 1.86 17.30 15.72
CA GLU A 485 2.57 17.88 16.87
C GLU A 485 3.31 16.80 17.68
N ARG A 486 2.69 15.63 17.89
CA ARG A 486 3.34 14.51 18.58
C ARG A 486 4.55 13.98 17.82
N TRP A 487 4.51 13.93 16.49
CA TRP A 487 5.65 13.54 15.66
C TRP A 487 6.77 14.57 15.67
N ARG A 488 6.45 15.86 15.64
CA ARG A 488 7.46 16.92 15.79
C ARG A 488 8.18 16.82 17.14
N GLN A 489 7.42 16.62 18.22
CA GLN A 489 7.99 16.43 19.56
C GLN A 489 8.85 15.16 19.62
N LEU A 490 8.40 14.08 18.97
CA LEU A 490 9.19 12.84 18.86
C LEU A 490 10.50 13.08 18.11
N ALA A 491 10.51 13.81 17.00
CA ALA A 491 11.73 14.15 16.28
C ALA A 491 12.74 14.87 17.19
N PHE A 492 12.31 15.88 17.94
CA PHE A 492 13.18 16.60 18.89
C PHE A 492 13.67 15.70 20.04
N TYR A 493 12.80 14.86 20.56
CA TYR A 493 13.15 13.90 21.60
C TYR A 493 14.22 12.91 21.12
N LEU A 494 14.06 12.34 19.91
CA LEU A 494 15.03 11.40 19.33
C LEU A 494 16.40 12.04 19.13
N VAL A 495 16.46 13.30 18.67
CA VAL A 495 17.72 14.06 18.55
C VAL A 495 18.42 14.17 19.91
N VAL A 496 17.68 14.56 20.96
CA VAL A 496 18.27 14.73 22.30
C VAL A 496 18.68 13.39 22.92
N LYS A 497 17.81 12.36 22.83
CA LYS A 497 18.04 11.07 23.48
C LYS A 497 19.22 10.30 22.88
N TYR A 498 19.35 10.37 21.56
CA TYR A 498 20.28 9.52 20.80
C TYR A 498 21.39 10.28 20.09
N ASN A 499 21.69 11.51 20.56
CA ASN A 499 22.76 12.32 20.00
C ASN A 499 24.11 11.59 20.03
N ASP A 500 24.95 11.80 18.99
CA ASP A 500 26.32 11.27 18.88
C ASP A 500 26.42 9.74 19.07
N MET A 501 25.40 8.98 18.64
CA MET A 501 25.30 7.52 18.81
C MET A 501 25.35 7.05 20.28
N THR A 502 25.05 7.93 21.21
CA THR A 502 24.91 7.62 22.62
C THR A 502 23.46 7.49 23.04
N VAL A 503 23.18 7.11 24.27
CA VAL A 503 21.82 7.10 24.84
C VAL A 503 21.81 7.90 26.13
N ARG A 504 21.04 8.98 26.15
CA ARG A 504 20.80 9.74 27.39
C ARG A 504 19.89 8.95 28.32
N PRO A 505 20.29 8.77 29.60
CA PRO A 505 19.43 8.12 30.57
C PRO A 505 18.22 9.00 30.92
N GLU A 506 17.16 8.33 31.33
CA GLU A 506 15.93 8.97 31.81
C GLU A 506 15.57 8.46 33.19
N GLU A 507 14.98 9.33 34.00
CA GLU A 507 14.44 9.06 35.32
C GLU A 507 13.06 9.71 35.43
N ASN A 508 12.04 8.95 35.80
CA ASN A 508 10.66 9.43 35.95
C ASN A 508 10.10 10.16 34.70
N GLY A 509 10.45 9.68 33.50
CA GLY A 509 9.96 10.25 32.23
C GLY A 509 10.69 11.54 31.78
N HIS A 510 11.78 11.91 32.44
CA HIS A 510 12.60 13.07 32.10
C HIS A 510 14.06 12.67 31.88
N PHE A 511 14.79 13.42 31.05
CA PHE A 511 16.22 13.22 30.91
C PHE A 511 16.91 13.42 32.24
N ALA A 512 17.66 12.40 32.67
CA ALA A 512 18.35 12.40 33.96
C ALA A 512 19.40 13.52 34.03
N ARG A 513 19.51 14.13 35.19
CA ARG A 513 20.49 15.19 35.48
C ARG A 513 21.50 14.75 36.53
N SER A 514 22.72 15.23 36.38
CA SER A 514 23.73 15.12 37.42
C SER A 514 23.35 15.98 38.63
N LYS A 515 23.99 15.75 39.77
CA LYS A 515 23.81 16.57 40.97
C LYS A 515 24.13 18.08 40.78
N TYR A 516 24.79 18.42 39.67
CA TYR A 516 25.09 19.80 39.30
C TYR A 516 24.14 20.40 38.24
N GLY A 517 23.05 19.72 37.93
CA GLY A 517 22.02 20.21 37.03
C GLY A 517 22.28 20.00 35.52
N ARG A 518 23.48 19.54 35.11
CA ARG A 518 23.76 19.14 33.72
C ARG A 518 23.19 17.76 33.44
N GLY A 519 23.06 17.40 32.15
CA GLY A 519 22.66 16.05 31.76
C GLY A 519 23.55 14.99 32.41
N ALA A 520 22.97 13.89 32.87
CA ALA A 520 23.72 12.75 33.39
C ALA A 520 24.60 12.11 32.32
N THR A 521 25.60 11.33 32.73
CA THR A 521 26.51 10.63 31.82
C THR A 521 25.77 9.74 30.86
N VAL A 522 26.02 9.89 29.55
CA VAL A 522 25.41 9.10 28.49
C VAL A 522 25.91 7.65 28.49
N LYS A 523 25.04 6.72 28.12
CA LYS A 523 25.42 5.34 27.79
C LYS A 523 26.04 5.31 26.38
N ARG A 524 27.06 4.46 26.20
CA ARG A 524 27.77 4.25 24.94
C ARG A 524 27.61 2.79 24.55
N PRO A 525 26.63 2.44 23.69
CA PRO A 525 26.28 1.05 23.39
C PRO A 525 27.38 0.30 22.62
N GLY A 526 28.22 1.00 21.83
CA GLY A 526 29.23 0.36 20.99
C GLY A 526 28.64 -0.52 19.89
N PHE A 527 29.43 -1.43 19.35
CA PHE A 527 28.98 -2.42 18.39
C PHE A 527 28.35 -3.63 19.10
N PRO A 528 27.22 -4.15 18.60
CA PRO A 528 26.74 -5.48 19.00
C PRO A 528 27.79 -6.55 18.67
N THR A 529 27.92 -7.55 19.55
CA THR A 529 28.96 -8.59 19.44
C THR A 529 29.00 -9.28 18.05
N PRO A 530 27.87 -9.65 17.39
CA PRO A 530 27.92 -10.24 16.06
C PRO A 530 28.57 -9.34 15.02
N TYR A 531 28.31 -8.03 15.09
CA TYR A 531 28.89 -7.07 14.16
C TYR A 531 30.38 -6.84 14.46
N ALA A 532 30.78 -6.78 15.74
CA ALA A 532 32.17 -6.70 16.13
C ALA A 532 32.98 -7.91 15.62
N ARG A 533 32.40 -9.12 15.69
CA ARG A 533 33.03 -10.33 15.14
C ARG A 533 33.25 -10.23 13.63
N GLU A 534 32.29 -9.66 12.89
CA GLU A 534 32.43 -9.46 11.46
C GLU A 534 33.54 -8.46 11.10
N ILE A 535 33.67 -7.38 11.88
CA ILE A 535 34.79 -6.45 11.74
C ILE A 535 36.13 -7.18 11.90
N ILE A 536 36.26 -7.99 12.96
CA ILE A 536 37.51 -8.77 13.24
C ILE A 536 37.74 -9.76 12.10
N ARG A 537 36.70 -10.44 11.59
CA ARG A 537 36.85 -11.37 10.47
C ARG A 537 37.41 -10.70 9.21
N GLN A 538 37.04 -9.43 8.96
CA GLN A 538 37.53 -8.67 7.81
C GLN A 538 38.92 -8.05 8.01
N THR A 539 39.30 -7.73 9.24
CA THR A 539 40.47 -6.93 9.53
C THR A 539 41.60 -7.70 10.26
N GLY A 540 41.32 -8.95 10.69
CA GLY A 540 42.26 -9.73 11.52
C GLY A 540 42.61 -8.98 12.79
N ASP A 541 43.86 -9.07 13.20
CA ASP A 541 44.37 -8.45 14.43
C ASP A 541 44.68 -6.96 14.34
N ARG A 542 44.26 -6.30 13.23
CA ARG A 542 44.53 -4.86 13.01
C ARG A 542 44.10 -3.98 14.17
N TYR A 543 43.06 -4.34 14.88
CA TYR A 543 42.48 -3.58 15.98
C TYR A 543 42.65 -4.29 17.33
N ALA A 544 43.47 -5.34 17.40
CA ALA A 544 43.78 -5.99 18.67
C ALA A 544 44.57 -5.01 19.58
N VAL A 545 44.18 -4.96 20.85
CA VAL A 545 44.92 -4.19 21.85
C VAL A 545 46.10 -5.04 22.30
N PRO A 546 47.34 -4.52 22.28
CA PRO A 546 48.48 -5.24 22.83
C PRO A 546 48.25 -5.58 24.31
N GLU A 547 48.75 -6.76 24.76
CA GLU A 547 48.73 -7.16 26.17
C GLU A 547 49.66 -6.29 27.02
#